data_f481658f76c84fde96670ca9be352eb8
#
_entry.id   f481658f76c84fde96670ca9be352eb8
#
_cell.length_a   1.000
_cell.length_b   1.000
_cell.length_c   1.000
_cell.angle_alpha   90.00
_cell.angle_beta   90.00
_cell.angle_gamma   90.00
#
_symmetry.space_group_name_H-M   'P 1'
#
loop_
_entity.id
_entity.type
_entity.pdbx_description
1 polymer ?
#
loop_
_entity_poly.entity_id
_entity_poly.type
_entity_poly.pdbx_seq_one_letter_code
_entity_poly.pdbx_strand_id
1 'polypeptide(L)'
;MNPNDFAKPKTSYRKLYVFQKAEAIYDLTYHFLQAHISKSDRTYDQMLQAARSGKQNIVEGRSDAASSAEMEIKLFGVAKGSLHELLNDYLDYMRTRGILIWDNSHARYSSLLTTCKTHNDMAYYTSLIPKMNDEEYCNLMLTLIYQTVSMLEKMIEKVKASFLKKCIRQGRRCASDLALQTQDHS
;
A
#
# COMPACT_ATOMS: atom_id res chain seq x y z
N MET A 1 -11.95 -23.89 -27.59
CA MET A 1 -11.07 -23.43 -26.50
C MET A 1 -11.81 -22.32 -25.77
N ASN A 2 -12.17 -22.52 -24.51
CA ASN A 2 -13.03 -21.60 -23.78
C ASN A 2 -12.15 -20.41 -23.30
N PRO A 3 -12.52 -19.13 -23.59
CA PRO A 3 -11.72 -17.96 -23.16
C PRO A 3 -11.50 -17.85 -21.65
N ASN A 4 -12.20 -18.65 -20.84
CA ASN A 4 -12.08 -18.70 -19.39
C ASN A 4 -11.00 -19.65 -18.84
N ASP A 5 -10.22 -20.31 -19.72
CA ASP A 5 -9.18 -21.27 -19.35
C ASP A 5 -7.78 -20.65 -19.22
N PHE A 6 -7.70 -19.31 -19.27
CA PHE A 6 -6.47 -18.64 -18.86
C PHE A 6 -6.24 -18.87 -17.38
N ALA A 7 -5.16 -19.58 -17.07
CA ALA A 7 -4.73 -20.07 -15.80
C ALA A 7 -5.20 -19.22 -14.61
N LYS A 8 -6.07 -19.79 -13.78
CA LYS A 8 -6.38 -19.22 -12.46
C LYS A 8 -5.08 -19.12 -11.70
N PRO A 9 -4.60 -17.92 -11.31
CA PRO A 9 -3.37 -17.81 -10.54
C PRO A 9 -3.54 -18.63 -9.26
N LYS A 10 -2.59 -19.51 -8.98
CA LYS A 10 -2.61 -20.48 -7.87
C LYS A 10 -2.77 -19.86 -6.50
N THR A 11 -2.47 -18.59 -6.35
CA THR A 11 -2.74 -17.80 -5.14
C THR A 11 -3.44 -16.52 -5.55
N SER A 12 -4.74 -16.43 -5.27
CA SER A 12 -5.51 -15.23 -5.57
C SER A 12 -5.01 -14.09 -4.64
N TYR A 13 -4.01 -13.31 -5.09
CA TYR A 13 -3.56 -12.09 -4.42
C TYR A 13 -4.74 -11.15 -4.10
N ARG A 14 -5.82 -11.23 -4.86
CA ARG A 14 -7.08 -10.48 -4.65
C ARG A 14 -7.72 -10.74 -3.29
N LYS A 15 -7.42 -11.88 -2.63
CA LYS A 15 -7.89 -12.22 -1.28
C LYS A 15 -7.01 -11.61 -0.18
N LEU A 16 -5.87 -11.03 -0.52
CA LEU A 16 -4.98 -10.43 0.47
C LEU A 16 -5.52 -9.05 0.87
N TYR A 17 -5.71 -8.84 2.15
CA TYR A 17 -6.16 -7.53 2.68
C TYR A 17 -5.23 -6.38 2.30
N VAL A 18 -3.91 -6.63 2.24
CA VAL A 18 -2.95 -5.61 1.78
C VAL A 18 -3.19 -5.20 0.33
N PHE A 19 -3.55 -6.14 -0.54
CA PHE A 19 -3.91 -5.84 -1.93
C PHE A 19 -5.22 -5.06 -2.01
N GLN A 20 -6.27 -5.53 -1.31
CA GLN A 20 -7.59 -4.87 -1.30
C GLN A 20 -7.47 -3.42 -0.81
N LYS A 21 -6.68 -3.17 0.25
CA LYS A 21 -6.40 -1.81 0.72
C LYS A 21 -5.64 -0.99 -0.32
N ALA A 22 -4.62 -1.54 -0.95
CA ALA A 22 -3.87 -0.84 -2.00
C ALA A 22 -4.73 -0.54 -3.24
N GLU A 23 -5.67 -1.42 -3.57
CA GLU A 23 -6.67 -1.19 -4.62
C GLU A 23 -7.62 -0.05 -4.23
N ALA A 24 -8.16 -0.06 -2.99
CA ALA A 24 -8.98 1.03 -2.48
C ALA A 24 -8.21 2.37 -2.43
N ILE A 25 -6.94 2.36 -1.99
CA ILE A 25 -6.08 3.56 -2.02
C ILE A 25 -5.95 4.10 -3.44
N TYR A 26 -5.70 3.25 -4.43
CA TYR A 26 -5.59 3.67 -5.83
C TYR A 26 -6.89 4.31 -6.32
N ASP A 27 -8.03 3.66 -6.11
CA ASP A 27 -9.33 4.14 -6.58
C ASP A 27 -9.73 5.45 -5.86
N LEU A 28 -9.53 5.53 -4.55
CA LEU A 28 -9.76 6.75 -3.77
C LEU A 28 -8.83 7.87 -4.22
N THR A 29 -7.54 7.59 -4.47
CA THR A 29 -6.62 8.61 -5.01
C THR A 29 -7.11 9.13 -6.36
N TYR A 30 -7.58 8.25 -7.25
CA TYR A 30 -8.14 8.66 -8.53
C TYR A 30 -9.36 9.60 -8.36
N HIS A 31 -10.30 9.26 -7.46
CA HIS A 31 -11.45 10.11 -7.17
C HIS A 31 -11.04 11.47 -6.57
N PHE A 32 -10.10 11.45 -5.62
CA PHE A 32 -9.56 12.67 -5.01
C PHE A 32 -8.96 13.61 -6.07
N LEU A 33 -8.12 13.06 -6.94
CA LEU A 33 -7.46 13.83 -8.00
C LEU A 33 -8.46 14.46 -8.96
N GLN A 34 -9.53 13.73 -9.34
CA GLN A 34 -10.57 14.28 -10.21
C GLN A 34 -11.31 15.48 -9.59
N ALA A 35 -11.44 15.51 -8.27
CA ALA A 35 -12.20 16.56 -7.55
C ALA A 35 -11.32 17.75 -7.14
N HIS A 36 -10.04 17.54 -6.80
CA HIS A 36 -9.24 18.54 -6.06
C HIS A 36 -7.97 19.01 -6.77
N ILE A 37 -7.49 18.29 -7.79
CA ILE A 37 -6.21 18.60 -8.47
C ILE A 37 -6.47 18.76 -9.97
N SER A 38 -5.98 19.88 -10.53
CA SER A 38 -6.04 20.06 -11.98
C SER A 38 -5.21 19.01 -12.71
N LYS A 39 -5.72 18.50 -13.85
CA LYS A 39 -4.95 17.58 -14.71
C LYS A 39 -3.69 18.19 -15.31
N SER A 40 -3.58 19.52 -15.33
CA SER A 40 -2.37 20.23 -15.74
C SER A 40 -1.33 20.36 -14.63
N ASP A 41 -1.70 20.06 -13.38
CA ASP A 41 -0.78 20.04 -12.26
C ASP A 41 0.01 18.72 -12.27
N ARG A 42 1.32 18.81 -12.22
CA ARG A 42 2.21 17.65 -12.21
C ARG A 42 1.95 16.72 -11.03
N THR A 43 1.49 17.25 -9.92
CA THR A 43 1.11 16.49 -8.73
C THR A 43 0.03 15.45 -9.03
N TYR A 44 -0.88 15.72 -9.99
CA TYR A 44 -1.90 14.78 -10.43
C TYR A 44 -1.28 13.45 -10.88
N ASP A 45 -0.35 13.50 -11.83
CA ASP A 45 0.29 12.31 -12.39
C ASP A 45 1.20 11.62 -11.36
N GLN A 46 1.90 12.40 -10.51
CA GLN A 46 2.78 11.85 -9.47
C GLN A 46 2.00 11.05 -8.43
N MET A 47 0.93 11.59 -7.86
CA MET A 47 0.09 10.89 -6.90
C MET A 47 -0.56 9.64 -7.51
N LEU A 48 -1.09 9.74 -8.74
CA LEU A 48 -1.71 8.60 -9.41
C LEU A 48 -0.69 7.49 -9.68
N GLN A 49 0.52 7.86 -10.11
CA GLN A 49 1.61 6.92 -10.37
C GLN A 49 2.10 6.26 -9.08
N ALA A 50 2.22 7.01 -7.97
CA ALA A 50 2.59 6.48 -6.67
C ALA A 50 1.56 5.44 -6.17
N ALA A 51 0.27 5.77 -6.23
CA ALA A 51 -0.80 4.84 -5.87
C ALA A 51 -0.79 3.57 -6.75
N ARG A 52 -0.62 3.74 -8.07
CA ARG A 52 -0.54 2.63 -9.03
C ARG A 52 0.68 1.75 -8.77
N SER A 53 1.84 2.34 -8.56
CA SER A 53 3.09 1.62 -8.29
C SER A 53 3.00 0.82 -6.99
N GLY A 54 2.45 1.42 -5.93
CA GLY A 54 2.20 0.73 -4.66
C GLY A 54 1.37 -0.54 -4.86
N LYS A 55 0.22 -0.43 -5.52
CA LYS A 55 -0.66 -1.57 -5.84
C LYS A 55 0.03 -2.61 -6.72
N GLN A 56 0.68 -2.20 -7.81
CA GLN A 56 1.25 -3.09 -8.80
C GLN A 56 2.40 -3.94 -8.22
N ASN A 57 3.29 -3.34 -7.43
CA ASN A 57 4.40 -4.06 -6.81
C ASN A 57 3.94 -5.09 -5.76
N ILE A 58 2.79 -4.90 -5.11
CA ILE A 58 2.16 -5.93 -4.26
C ILE A 58 1.73 -7.14 -5.11
N VAL A 59 1.12 -6.90 -6.27
CA VAL A 59 0.71 -7.97 -7.19
C VAL A 59 1.91 -8.75 -7.67
N GLU A 60 2.93 -8.05 -8.15
CA GLU A 60 4.15 -8.67 -8.69
C GLU A 60 4.90 -9.45 -7.62
N GLY A 61 5.01 -8.92 -6.40
CA GLY A 61 5.64 -9.61 -5.28
C GLY A 61 4.91 -10.88 -4.84
N ARG A 62 3.62 -11.02 -5.15
CA ARG A 62 2.82 -12.22 -4.84
C ARG A 62 2.52 -13.09 -6.05
N SER A 63 2.99 -12.71 -7.22
CA SER A 63 2.86 -13.52 -8.42
C SER A 63 3.95 -14.58 -8.51
N ASP A 64 3.73 -15.59 -9.36
CA ASP A 64 4.75 -16.60 -9.69
C ASP A 64 6.00 -15.99 -10.38
N ALA A 65 5.92 -14.71 -10.80
CA ALA A 65 7.05 -13.93 -11.30
C ALA A 65 8.06 -13.53 -10.21
N ALA A 66 7.67 -13.52 -8.93
CA ALA A 66 8.61 -13.41 -7.82
C ALA A 66 9.33 -14.75 -7.65
N SER A 67 10.38 -14.96 -8.46
CA SER A 67 11.13 -16.23 -8.53
C SER A 67 11.93 -16.52 -7.26
N SER A 68 12.09 -15.55 -6.36
CA SER A 68 12.85 -15.69 -5.12
C SER A 68 12.28 -14.84 -3.98
N ALA A 69 12.65 -15.21 -2.74
CA ALA A 69 12.28 -14.44 -1.54
C ALA A 69 12.90 -13.03 -1.57
N GLU A 70 14.09 -12.89 -2.13
CA GLU A 70 14.76 -11.59 -2.29
C GLU A 70 13.96 -10.67 -3.24
N MET A 71 13.45 -11.21 -4.35
CA MET A 71 12.63 -10.47 -5.29
C MET A 71 11.31 -10.06 -4.64
N GLU A 72 10.65 -10.94 -3.87
CA GLU A 72 9.43 -10.64 -3.12
C GLU A 72 9.67 -9.51 -2.11
N ILE A 73 10.76 -9.56 -1.33
CA ILE A 73 11.16 -8.52 -0.38
C ILE A 73 11.40 -7.19 -1.11
N LYS A 74 12.13 -7.21 -2.23
CA LYS A 74 12.43 -6.02 -3.03
C LYS A 74 11.15 -5.36 -3.55
N LEU A 75 10.23 -6.14 -4.12
CA LEU A 75 8.97 -5.63 -4.68
C LEU A 75 8.07 -5.03 -3.58
N PHE A 76 7.97 -5.67 -2.41
CA PHE A 76 7.26 -5.08 -1.27
C PHE A 76 7.95 -3.82 -0.74
N GLY A 77 9.28 -3.75 -0.80
CA GLY A 77 10.03 -2.54 -0.49
C GLY A 77 9.68 -1.38 -1.42
N VAL A 78 9.63 -1.63 -2.73
CA VAL A 78 9.20 -0.64 -3.74
C VAL A 78 7.75 -0.22 -3.52
N ALA A 79 6.84 -1.17 -3.24
CA ALA A 79 5.45 -0.85 -2.91
C ALA A 79 5.34 0.09 -1.70
N LYS A 80 6.12 -0.20 -0.64
CA LYS A 80 6.19 0.64 0.56
C LYS A 80 6.71 2.03 0.24
N GLY A 81 7.80 2.15 -0.53
CA GLY A 81 8.35 3.44 -0.98
C GLY A 81 7.33 4.28 -1.71
N SER A 82 6.65 3.70 -2.71
CA SER A 82 5.60 4.38 -3.48
C SER A 82 4.42 4.84 -2.62
N LEU A 83 4.01 4.05 -1.62
CA LEU A 83 2.97 4.47 -0.68
C LEU A 83 3.43 5.59 0.26
N HIS A 84 4.72 5.65 0.62
CA HIS A 84 5.27 6.79 1.36
C HIS A 84 5.33 8.07 0.54
N GLU A 85 5.65 7.98 -0.76
CA GLU A 85 5.56 9.13 -1.67
C GLU A 85 4.13 9.67 -1.71
N LEU A 86 3.15 8.80 -1.93
CA LEU A 86 1.74 9.19 -1.91
C LEU A 86 1.31 9.79 -0.56
N LEU A 87 1.78 9.24 0.55
CA LEU A 87 1.52 9.77 1.89
C LEU A 87 2.01 11.22 2.02
N ASN A 88 3.23 11.49 1.56
CA ASN A 88 3.82 12.82 1.60
C ASN A 88 3.03 13.81 0.72
N ASP A 89 2.57 13.40 -0.43
CA ASP A 89 1.72 14.24 -1.30
C ASP A 89 0.41 14.64 -0.60
N TYR A 90 -0.25 13.72 0.11
CA TYR A 90 -1.44 14.04 0.92
C TYR A 90 -1.10 14.97 2.10
N LEU A 91 0.01 14.74 2.79
CA LEU A 91 0.47 15.61 3.88
C LEU A 91 0.78 17.03 3.37
N ASP A 92 1.41 17.18 2.22
CA ASP A 92 1.68 18.46 1.58
C ASP A 92 0.38 19.16 1.15
N TYR A 93 -0.58 18.42 0.58
CA TYR A 93 -1.89 18.94 0.27
C TYR A 93 -2.60 19.50 1.51
N MET A 94 -2.59 18.75 2.61
CA MET A 94 -3.20 19.18 3.88
C MET A 94 -2.48 20.39 4.47
N ARG A 95 -1.16 20.34 4.55
CA ARG A 95 -0.32 21.42 5.11
C ARG A 95 -0.54 22.75 4.38
N THR A 96 -0.55 22.72 3.04
CA THR A 96 -0.70 23.93 2.21
C THR A 96 -2.10 24.54 2.28
N ARG A 97 -3.09 23.81 2.76
CA ARG A 97 -4.49 24.24 2.89
C ARG A 97 -4.96 24.39 4.34
N GLY A 98 -4.07 24.16 5.31
CA GLY A 98 -4.41 24.25 6.73
C GLY A 98 -5.40 23.20 7.19
N ILE A 99 -5.44 22.04 6.53
CA ILE A 99 -6.34 20.92 6.88
C ILE A 99 -5.75 20.19 8.08
N LEU A 100 -6.60 19.89 9.09
CA LEU A 100 -6.19 19.25 10.32
C LEU A 100 -5.87 17.77 10.11
N ILE A 101 -4.70 17.35 10.61
CA ILE A 101 -4.36 15.92 10.74
C ILE A 101 -4.93 15.41 12.07
N TRP A 102 -5.75 14.35 12.00
CA TRP A 102 -6.36 13.76 13.18
C TRP A 102 -5.36 12.90 13.95
N ASP A 103 -5.39 13.04 15.25
CA ASP A 103 -4.66 12.23 16.21
C ASP A 103 -5.59 11.68 17.30
N ASN A 104 -5.03 11.09 18.35
CA ASN A 104 -5.79 10.50 19.45
C ASN A 104 -6.69 11.50 20.20
N SER A 105 -6.51 12.79 20.05
CA SER A 105 -7.35 13.84 20.68
C SER A 105 -8.61 14.12 19.84
N HIS A 106 -8.61 13.77 18.55
CA HIS A 106 -9.74 14.02 17.69
C HIS A 106 -10.86 12.99 17.91
N ALA A 107 -12.10 13.46 18.16
CA ALA A 107 -13.25 12.62 18.55
C ALA A 107 -13.55 11.45 17.60
N ARG A 108 -13.28 11.63 16.28
CA ARG A 108 -13.56 10.61 15.24
C ARG A 108 -12.37 9.74 14.88
N TYR A 109 -11.18 10.01 15.42
CA TYR A 109 -9.96 9.29 15.03
C TYR A 109 -10.01 7.79 15.33
N SER A 110 -10.45 7.42 16.53
CA SER A 110 -10.59 6.00 16.91
C SER A 110 -11.58 5.24 16.03
N SER A 111 -12.71 5.87 15.68
CA SER A 111 -13.69 5.29 14.75
C SER A 111 -13.10 5.12 13.36
N LEU A 112 -12.35 6.11 12.85
CA LEU A 112 -11.67 6.05 11.57
C LEU A 112 -10.67 4.88 11.51
N LEU A 113 -9.82 4.73 12.54
CA LEU A 113 -8.87 3.62 12.64
C LEU A 113 -9.57 2.26 12.57
N THR A 114 -10.68 2.12 13.30
CA THR A 114 -11.49 0.89 13.35
C THR A 114 -12.12 0.61 11.98
N THR A 115 -12.73 1.62 11.38
CA THR A 115 -13.35 1.52 10.05
C THR A 115 -12.32 1.07 9.00
N CYS A 116 -11.18 1.74 8.94
CA CYS A 116 -10.12 1.36 8.01
C CYS A 116 -9.55 -0.04 8.28
N LYS A 117 -9.58 -0.51 9.52
CA LYS A 117 -9.13 -1.87 9.88
C LYS A 117 -10.12 -2.95 9.44
N THR A 118 -11.41 -2.67 9.49
CA THR A 118 -12.49 -3.65 9.23
C THR A 118 -12.92 -3.70 7.77
N HIS A 119 -12.80 -2.58 7.05
CA HIS A 119 -13.17 -2.48 5.64
C HIS A 119 -11.93 -2.37 4.76
N ASN A 120 -11.81 -3.29 3.81
CA ASN A 120 -10.62 -3.40 2.96
C ASN A 120 -10.92 -3.22 1.46
N ASP A 121 -12.18 -3.12 1.09
CA ASP A 121 -12.62 -3.03 -0.32
C ASP A 121 -13.23 -1.67 -0.65
N MET A 122 -13.19 -1.33 -1.94
CA MET A 122 -13.69 -0.04 -2.45
C MET A 122 -15.20 0.10 -2.35
N ALA A 123 -15.97 -0.99 -2.35
CA ALA A 123 -17.44 -0.94 -2.34
C ALA A 123 -17.96 -0.20 -1.09
N TYR A 124 -17.32 -0.42 0.06
CA TYR A 124 -17.62 0.31 1.28
C TYR A 124 -17.36 1.81 1.14
N TYR A 125 -16.17 2.18 0.64
CA TYR A 125 -15.75 3.59 0.57
C TYR A 125 -16.52 4.40 -0.47
N THR A 126 -16.96 3.78 -1.57
CA THR A 126 -17.74 4.45 -2.62
C THR A 126 -18.99 5.16 -2.06
N SER A 127 -19.65 4.55 -1.08
CA SER A 127 -20.84 5.13 -0.45
C SER A 127 -20.54 6.33 0.46
N LEU A 128 -19.28 6.47 0.89
CA LEU A 128 -18.83 7.54 1.79
C LEU A 128 -18.30 8.76 1.05
N ILE A 129 -17.69 8.58 -0.14
CA ILE A 129 -17.06 9.66 -0.91
C ILE A 129 -17.95 10.93 -1.02
N PRO A 130 -19.23 10.84 -1.42
CA PRO A 130 -20.05 12.04 -1.58
C PRO A 130 -20.40 12.77 -0.28
N LYS A 131 -20.12 12.14 0.87
CA LYS A 131 -20.47 12.64 2.20
C LYS A 131 -19.28 13.20 2.97
N MET A 132 -18.07 12.96 2.49
CA MET A 132 -16.84 13.38 3.14
C MET A 132 -16.42 14.77 2.66
N ASN A 133 -15.99 15.62 3.59
CA ASN A 133 -15.25 16.83 3.27
C ASN A 133 -13.76 16.50 3.07
N ASP A 134 -12.96 17.49 2.64
CA ASP A 134 -11.53 17.33 2.35
C ASP A 134 -10.74 16.81 3.56
N GLU A 135 -11.08 17.28 4.76
CA GLU A 135 -10.41 16.88 5.99
C GLU A 135 -10.65 15.40 6.30
N GLU A 136 -11.90 14.96 6.21
CA GLU A 136 -12.29 13.57 6.41
C GLU A 136 -11.64 12.67 5.37
N TYR A 137 -11.63 13.12 4.12
CA TYR A 137 -11.05 12.36 3.01
C TYR A 137 -9.54 12.18 3.17
N CYS A 138 -8.82 13.27 3.43
CA CYS A 138 -7.38 13.19 3.61
C CYS A 138 -6.99 12.32 4.81
N ASN A 139 -7.67 12.46 5.95
CA ASN A 139 -7.42 11.63 7.13
C ASN A 139 -7.73 10.15 6.89
N LEU A 140 -8.77 9.84 6.08
CA LEU A 140 -9.04 8.49 5.61
C LEU A 140 -7.86 7.95 4.80
N MET A 141 -7.35 8.73 3.84
CA MET A 141 -6.23 8.33 2.99
C MET A 141 -4.96 8.09 3.79
N LEU A 142 -4.60 9.02 4.70
CA LEU A 142 -3.44 8.83 5.60
C LEU A 142 -3.56 7.53 6.38
N THR A 143 -4.75 7.26 6.95
CA THR A 143 -4.98 6.06 7.77
C THR A 143 -4.86 4.78 6.95
N LEU A 144 -5.45 4.73 5.75
CA LEU A 144 -5.36 3.57 4.86
C LEU A 144 -3.92 3.31 4.42
N ILE A 145 -3.17 4.36 4.06
CA ILE A 145 -1.78 4.25 3.64
C ILE A 145 -0.92 3.74 4.81
N TYR A 146 -1.01 4.31 5.99
CA TYR A 146 -0.27 3.85 7.17
C TYR A 146 -0.55 2.38 7.51
N GLN A 147 -1.82 1.97 7.49
CA GLN A 147 -2.17 0.58 7.74
C GLN A 147 -1.60 -0.36 6.68
N THR A 148 -1.63 0.04 5.41
CA THR A 148 -1.11 -0.77 4.29
C THR A 148 0.41 -0.90 4.37
N VAL A 149 1.12 0.18 4.67
CA VAL A 149 2.57 0.18 4.91
C VAL A 149 2.93 -0.77 6.06
N SER A 150 2.22 -0.68 7.20
CA SER A 150 2.44 -1.59 8.35
C SER A 150 2.18 -3.06 7.99
N MET A 151 1.20 -3.33 7.12
CA MET A 151 0.96 -4.69 6.63
C MET A 151 2.10 -5.20 5.73
N LEU A 152 2.62 -4.34 4.85
CA LEU A 152 3.78 -4.67 4.00
C LEU A 152 5.02 -4.96 4.84
N GLU A 153 5.30 -4.17 5.86
CA GLU A 153 6.42 -4.41 6.78
C GLU A 153 6.33 -5.78 7.44
N LYS A 154 5.15 -6.13 7.97
CA LYS A 154 4.92 -7.45 8.55
C LYS A 154 5.07 -8.59 7.53
N MET A 155 4.69 -8.35 6.27
CA MET A 155 4.89 -9.33 5.19
C MET A 155 6.36 -9.50 4.86
N ILE A 156 7.13 -8.42 4.72
CA ILE A 156 8.57 -8.44 4.50
C ILE A 156 9.26 -9.24 5.60
N GLU A 157 8.95 -8.96 6.87
CA GLU A 157 9.53 -9.69 8.00
C GLU A 157 9.19 -11.19 7.99
N LYS A 158 7.97 -11.57 7.60
CA LYS A 158 7.59 -12.98 7.45
C LYS A 158 8.38 -13.67 6.33
N VAL A 159 8.58 -13.01 5.19
CA VAL A 159 9.36 -13.57 4.08
C VAL A 159 10.82 -13.72 4.48
N LYS A 160 11.42 -12.70 5.12
CA LYS A 160 12.79 -12.77 5.66
C LYS A 160 12.95 -13.94 6.62
N ALA A 161 12.06 -14.08 7.60
CA ALA A 161 12.11 -15.17 8.59
C ALA A 161 11.98 -16.55 7.95
N SER A 162 11.10 -16.72 6.96
CA SER A 162 10.96 -17.97 6.20
C SER A 162 12.21 -18.30 5.39
N PHE A 163 12.79 -17.30 4.75
CA PHE A 163 14.00 -17.43 3.96
C PHE A 163 15.18 -17.86 4.82
N LEU A 164 15.42 -17.20 5.96
CA LEU A 164 16.48 -17.58 6.91
C LEU A 164 16.34 -19.02 7.43
N LYS A 165 15.12 -19.43 7.79
CA LYS A 165 14.85 -20.81 8.21
C LYS A 165 15.19 -21.83 7.13
N LYS A 166 14.90 -21.51 5.86
CA LYS A 166 15.21 -22.37 4.72
C LYS A 166 16.74 -22.47 4.50
N CYS A 167 17.44 -21.34 4.60
CA CYS A 167 18.90 -21.29 4.48
C CYS A 167 19.60 -22.14 5.56
N ILE A 168 19.20 -21.98 6.82
CA ILE A 168 19.75 -22.76 7.94
C ILE A 168 19.57 -24.26 7.71
N ARG A 169 18.38 -24.69 7.28
CA ARG A 169 18.09 -26.10 6.98
C ARG A 169 18.94 -26.68 5.85
N GLN A 170 19.36 -25.83 4.90
CA GLN A 170 20.15 -26.25 3.72
C GLN A 170 21.66 -26.07 3.90
N GLY A 171 22.12 -25.64 5.08
CA GLY A 171 23.55 -25.43 5.37
C GLY A 171 24.18 -24.29 4.52
N ARG A 172 23.39 -23.38 3.96
CA ARG A 172 23.86 -22.27 3.11
C ARG A 172 24.18 -21.03 3.94
N ARG A 173 25.27 -20.35 3.60
CA ARG A 173 25.64 -19.04 4.18
C ARG A 173 24.79 -17.90 3.59
N CYS A 174 23.50 -17.86 3.88
CA CYS A 174 22.60 -16.80 3.39
C CYS A 174 22.48 -15.60 4.35
N ALA A 175 23.17 -15.63 5.48
CA ALA A 175 23.03 -14.58 6.50
C ALA A 175 23.81 -13.29 6.18
N SER A 176 24.89 -13.37 5.37
CA SER A 176 25.72 -12.22 5.01
C SER A 176 25.07 -11.28 4.01
N ASP A 177 24.28 -11.82 3.08
CA ASP A 177 23.73 -11.03 1.98
C ASP A 177 22.48 -10.22 2.39
N LEU A 178 21.71 -10.70 3.35
CA LEU A 178 20.55 -9.97 3.88
C LEU A 178 20.93 -8.84 4.86
N ALA A 179 22.03 -9.01 5.60
CA ALA A 179 22.52 -8.02 6.54
C ALA A 179 23.14 -6.80 5.85
N LEU A 180 23.74 -6.99 4.67
CA LEU A 180 24.34 -5.89 3.89
C LEU A 180 23.28 -4.96 3.27
N GLN A 181 22.09 -5.45 2.96
CA GLN A 181 21.01 -4.63 2.38
C GLN A 181 20.26 -3.76 3.40
N THR A 182 20.47 -3.97 4.70
CA THR A 182 19.84 -3.15 5.77
C THR A 182 20.71 -1.96 6.21
N GLN A 183 21.97 -1.88 5.78
CA GLN A 183 22.89 -0.80 6.16
C GLN A 183 22.94 0.37 5.17
N ASP A 184 22.42 0.23 3.95
CA ASP A 184 22.45 1.28 2.92
C ASP A 184 21.28 2.27 2.98
N HIS A 185 20.46 2.24 4.04
CA HIS A 185 19.29 3.13 4.23
C HIS A 185 19.26 3.78 5.62
N SER A 186 20.44 4.12 6.15
CA SER A 186 20.56 4.98 7.37
C SER A 186 21.01 6.37 7.01
#